data_9aa75829342ab2ec15dd732418ec84b9
#
_entry.id   9aa75829342ab2ec15dd732418ec84b9
#
_cell.length_a   1.000
_cell.length_b   1.000
_cell.length_c   1.000
_cell.angle_alpha   90.00
_cell.angle_beta   90.00
_cell.angle_gamma   90.00
#
_symmetry.space_group_name_H-M   'P 1'
#
loop_
_entity.id
_entity.type
_entity.pdbx_description
1 polymer ?
#
loop_
_entity_poly.entity_id
_entity_poly.type
_entity_poly.pdbx_seq_one_letter_code
_entity_poly.pdbx_strand_id
1 'polypeptide(L)'
;MKTGYLIDMDGVIYRENHLIPGAADFVQALTTNGTPFLFLTNNSAPTPEDLAVRLKHLGIHGLSARHFYTSALNTADFLSETDPSCTVFVIGEGGILTALHERKIANDAIRPSYVVVGEGAATTEKLTKAHVCIERGARLLATNPDNWCPVSSDKTRPGAGATAAFLEASTGRRAYYLGKPNGYMFHRARQKLTELALGQPQQGVMIGDTMETDIRGAFEAGLQSFLVLSGSTRLEMLGDYVYQPTRVLQSVADLVAEIKTGKPSDRMNSPAFAERTLPGGRFGQRHQTDVFALHKPRPRPAMTK
;
A
#
# COMPACT_ATOMS: atom_id res chain seq x y z
N MET A 1 1.74 -19.43 -14.97
CA MET A 1 2.29 -18.10 -14.62
C MET A 1 3.27 -18.29 -13.48
N LYS A 2 4.38 -17.55 -13.47
CA LYS A 2 5.31 -17.56 -12.34
C LYS A 2 4.75 -16.65 -11.23
N THR A 3 5.08 -16.94 -9.98
CA THR A 3 4.70 -16.08 -8.84
C THR A 3 5.60 -14.85 -8.80
N GLY A 4 5.00 -13.67 -8.58
CA GLY A 4 5.73 -12.44 -8.31
C GLY A 4 5.17 -11.78 -7.06
N TYR A 5 6.02 -11.11 -6.28
CA TYR A 5 5.65 -10.59 -4.97
C TYR A 5 5.60 -9.07 -4.93
N LEU A 6 4.50 -8.53 -4.42
CA LEU A 6 4.40 -7.17 -3.90
C LEU A 6 4.62 -7.26 -2.38
N ILE A 7 5.56 -6.53 -1.84
CA ILE A 7 6.02 -6.73 -0.47
C ILE A 7 5.96 -5.40 0.28
N ASP A 8 5.19 -5.34 1.35
CA ASP A 8 5.28 -4.20 2.26
C ASP A 8 6.63 -4.17 2.99
N MET A 9 6.96 -3.06 3.60
CA MET A 9 8.29 -2.86 4.18
C MET A 9 8.26 -2.82 5.71
N ASP A 10 7.53 -1.88 6.31
CA ASP A 10 7.43 -1.76 7.77
C ASP A 10 6.64 -2.94 8.35
N GLY A 11 7.17 -3.59 9.38
CA GLY A 11 6.55 -4.78 9.97
C GLY A 11 6.75 -6.08 9.17
N VAL A 12 7.26 -5.99 7.92
CA VAL A 12 7.49 -7.14 7.02
C VAL A 12 8.98 -7.40 6.81
N ILE A 13 9.73 -6.39 6.43
CA ILE A 13 11.17 -6.47 6.16
C ILE A 13 11.99 -5.94 7.35
N TYR A 14 11.53 -4.83 7.91
CA TYR A 14 12.15 -4.22 9.09
C TYR A 14 11.08 -3.64 10.02
N ARG A 15 11.47 -3.40 11.25
CA ARG A 15 10.76 -2.55 12.19
C ARG A 15 11.76 -1.54 12.71
N GLU A 16 11.48 -0.25 12.54
CA GLU A 16 12.43 0.83 12.84
C GLU A 16 13.77 0.60 12.11
N ASN A 17 14.86 0.45 12.84
CA ASN A 17 16.20 0.23 12.31
C ASN A 17 16.70 -1.22 12.44
N HIS A 18 15.79 -2.19 12.61
CA HIS A 18 16.12 -3.60 12.76
C HIS A 18 15.41 -4.43 11.72
N LEU A 19 16.15 -5.33 11.07
CA LEU A 19 15.54 -6.32 10.18
C LEU A 19 14.65 -7.28 10.98
N ILE A 20 13.52 -7.63 10.39
CA ILE A 20 12.74 -8.79 10.84
C ILE A 20 13.59 -10.04 10.63
N PRO A 21 13.69 -10.95 11.62
CA PRO A 21 14.47 -12.18 11.49
C PRO A 21 14.10 -12.96 10.21
N GLY A 22 15.11 -13.30 9.41
CA GLY A 22 14.95 -14.01 8.13
C GLY A 22 14.61 -13.12 6.91
N ALA A 23 14.39 -11.80 7.09
CA ALA A 23 14.09 -10.90 5.97
C ALA A 23 15.26 -10.79 4.96
N ALA A 24 16.51 -10.78 5.44
CA ALA A 24 17.66 -10.78 4.54
C ALA A 24 17.73 -12.06 3.71
N ASP A 25 17.54 -13.22 4.34
CA ASP A 25 17.53 -14.51 3.65
C ASP A 25 16.38 -14.62 2.64
N PHE A 26 15.22 -14.06 2.98
CA PHE A 26 14.06 -13.99 2.10
C PHE A 26 14.37 -13.20 0.83
N VAL A 27 14.87 -11.96 0.95
CA VAL A 27 15.22 -11.12 -0.19
C VAL A 27 16.35 -11.74 -1.01
N GLN A 28 17.35 -12.34 -0.35
CA GLN A 28 18.43 -13.07 -1.02
C GLN A 28 17.89 -14.27 -1.81
N ALA A 29 16.93 -15.02 -1.27
CA ALA A 29 16.31 -16.14 -1.97
C ALA A 29 15.54 -15.68 -3.23
N LEU A 30 14.75 -14.59 -3.12
CA LEU A 30 14.07 -13.99 -4.28
C LEU A 30 15.06 -13.60 -5.39
N THR A 31 16.12 -12.89 -5.00
CA THR A 31 17.15 -12.42 -5.94
C THR A 31 17.88 -13.59 -6.61
N THR A 32 18.32 -14.59 -5.84
CA THR A 32 19.06 -15.74 -6.33
C THR A 32 18.23 -16.59 -7.29
N ASN A 33 16.93 -16.75 -7.01
CA ASN A 33 16.03 -17.53 -7.87
C ASN A 33 15.45 -16.70 -9.05
N GLY A 34 15.81 -15.43 -9.18
CA GLY A 34 15.24 -14.56 -10.21
C GLY A 34 13.72 -14.43 -10.10
N THR A 35 13.18 -14.53 -8.87
CA THR A 35 11.76 -14.34 -8.61
C THR A 35 11.44 -12.85 -8.62
N PRO A 36 10.52 -12.37 -9.47
CA PRO A 36 10.18 -10.96 -9.53
C PRO A 36 9.54 -10.48 -8.23
N PHE A 37 9.99 -9.33 -7.73
CA PHE A 37 9.39 -8.69 -6.56
C PHE A 37 9.51 -7.18 -6.62
N LEU A 38 8.58 -6.51 -5.93
CA LEU A 38 8.53 -5.06 -5.80
C LEU A 38 8.14 -4.72 -4.36
N PHE A 39 8.93 -3.91 -3.69
CA PHE A 39 8.53 -3.32 -2.41
C PHE A 39 7.47 -2.24 -2.64
N LEU A 40 6.35 -2.34 -1.92
CA LEU A 40 5.18 -1.49 -2.05
C LEU A 40 4.87 -0.82 -0.71
N THR A 41 5.17 0.47 -0.58
CA THR A 41 5.06 1.17 0.69
C THR A 41 4.18 2.42 0.63
N ASN A 42 3.41 2.65 1.71
CA ASN A 42 2.66 3.89 1.91
C ASN A 42 3.56 5.08 2.30
N ASN A 43 4.79 4.82 2.73
CA ASN A 43 5.70 5.90 3.11
C ASN A 43 6.11 6.74 1.90
N SER A 44 5.75 8.02 1.90
CA SER A 44 6.02 8.96 0.82
C SER A 44 7.22 9.88 1.09
N ALA A 45 7.85 9.77 2.28
CA ALA A 45 8.97 10.64 2.64
C ALA A 45 10.30 10.24 1.97
N PRO A 46 10.72 8.96 1.96
CA PRO A 46 11.96 8.57 1.31
C PRO A 46 11.78 8.40 -0.21
N THR A 47 12.86 8.65 -0.95
CA THR A 47 12.96 8.23 -2.35
C THR A 47 13.23 6.72 -2.45
N PRO A 48 13.00 6.09 -3.62
CA PRO A 48 13.43 4.71 -3.86
C PRO A 48 14.93 4.48 -3.61
N GLU A 49 15.78 5.46 -3.93
CA GLU A 49 17.22 5.44 -3.69
C GLU A 49 17.52 5.41 -2.19
N ASP A 50 16.85 6.26 -1.40
CA ASP A 50 17.00 6.29 0.07
C ASP A 50 16.62 4.93 0.68
N LEU A 51 15.54 4.31 0.19
CA LEU A 51 15.11 3.00 0.63
C LEU A 51 16.13 1.91 0.29
N ALA A 52 16.73 1.95 -0.91
CA ALA A 52 17.78 1.02 -1.31
C ALA A 52 19.02 1.17 -0.42
N VAL A 53 19.44 2.41 -0.14
CA VAL A 53 20.55 2.71 0.77
C VAL A 53 20.24 2.25 2.19
N ARG A 54 19.03 2.51 2.69
CA ARG A 54 18.59 2.06 4.01
C ARG A 54 18.66 0.55 4.16
N LEU A 55 18.10 -0.21 3.19
CA LEU A 55 18.14 -1.67 3.24
C LEU A 55 19.57 -2.22 3.13
N LYS A 56 20.44 -1.56 2.36
CA LYS A 56 21.87 -1.90 2.32
C LYS A 56 22.54 -1.74 3.68
N HIS A 57 22.29 -0.65 4.40
CA HIS A 57 22.82 -0.42 5.76
C HIS A 57 22.28 -1.46 6.77
N LEU A 58 21.06 -1.95 6.55
CA LEU A 58 20.47 -3.01 7.36
C LEU A 58 20.96 -4.42 6.98
N GLY A 59 21.81 -4.57 5.95
CA GLY A 59 22.40 -5.83 5.53
C GLY A 59 21.72 -6.53 4.34
N ILE A 60 20.77 -5.86 3.65
CA ILE A 60 20.17 -6.38 2.42
C ILE A 60 20.83 -5.69 1.22
N HIS A 61 21.58 -6.44 0.42
CA HIS A 61 22.37 -5.94 -0.70
C HIS A 61 21.72 -6.26 -2.06
N GLY A 62 22.21 -5.61 -3.14
CA GLY A 62 21.80 -5.90 -4.52
C GLY A 62 20.49 -5.24 -4.95
N LEU A 63 19.90 -4.39 -4.11
CA LEU A 63 18.71 -3.62 -4.43
C LEU A 63 19.06 -2.28 -5.10
N SER A 64 18.14 -1.80 -5.94
CA SER A 64 18.20 -0.48 -6.59
C SER A 64 16.81 0.14 -6.60
N ALA A 65 16.70 1.41 -6.95
CA ALA A 65 15.44 2.17 -7.00
C ALA A 65 14.28 1.42 -7.69
N ARG A 66 14.57 0.66 -8.74
CA ARG A 66 13.55 -0.10 -9.51
C ARG A 66 12.76 -1.12 -8.68
N HIS A 67 13.29 -1.56 -7.54
CA HIS A 67 12.64 -2.52 -6.66
C HIS A 67 11.64 -1.90 -5.69
N PHE A 68 11.45 -0.57 -5.75
CA PHE A 68 10.58 0.15 -4.82
C PHE A 68 9.51 0.93 -5.55
N TYR A 69 8.28 0.84 -5.07
CA TYR A 69 7.17 1.67 -5.51
C TYR A 69 6.48 2.28 -4.28
N THR A 70 6.68 3.57 -4.10
CA THR A 70 6.17 4.33 -2.96
C THR A 70 4.85 5.01 -3.30
N SER A 71 4.09 5.38 -2.28
CA SER A 71 2.89 6.19 -2.47
C SER A 71 3.20 7.58 -3.08
N ALA A 72 4.43 8.07 -2.91
CA ALA A 72 4.91 9.27 -3.60
C ALA A 72 4.98 9.09 -5.12
N LEU A 73 5.63 8.01 -5.58
CA LEU A 73 5.68 7.66 -7.00
C LEU A 73 4.27 7.45 -7.57
N ASN A 74 3.43 6.72 -6.83
CA ASN A 74 2.05 6.47 -7.25
C ASN A 74 1.24 7.77 -7.40
N THR A 75 1.45 8.74 -6.51
CA THR A 75 0.79 10.05 -6.57
C THR A 75 1.26 10.86 -7.79
N ALA A 76 2.56 10.85 -8.06
CA ALA A 76 3.12 11.54 -9.22
C ALA A 76 2.69 10.87 -10.54
N ASP A 77 2.69 9.53 -10.61
CA ASP A 77 2.19 8.77 -11.76
C ASP A 77 0.70 9.09 -12.01
N PHE A 78 -0.14 9.06 -10.96
CA PHE A 78 -1.56 9.39 -11.06
C PHE A 78 -1.80 10.78 -11.64
N LEU A 79 -1.12 11.80 -11.11
CA LEU A 79 -1.26 13.17 -11.59
C LEU A 79 -0.78 13.33 -13.04
N SER A 80 0.36 12.74 -13.39
CA SER A 80 0.91 12.83 -14.74
C SER A 80 0.03 12.14 -15.79
N GLU A 81 -0.73 11.12 -15.40
CA GLU A 81 -1.65 10.40 -16.30
C GLU A 81 -3.03 11.06 -16.39
N THR A 82 -3.54 11.60 -15.28
CA THR A 82 -4.91 12.14 -15.23
C THR A 82 -5.01 13.62 -15.52
N ASP A 83 -3.96 14.40 -15.24
CA ASP A 83 -3.91 15.85 -15.43
C ASP A 83 -2.47 16.31 -15.68
N PRO A 84 -1.87 16.03 -16.87
CA PRO A 84 -0.45 16.27 -17.16
C PRO A 84 0.00 17.74 -17.05
N SER A 85 -0.95 18.67 -17.11
CA SER A 85 -0.68 20.12 -17.02
C SER A 85 -0.91 20.68 -15.62
N CYS A 86 -1.22 19.84 -14.64
CA CYS A 86 -1.53 20.28 -13.29
C CYS A 86 -0.33 20.92 -12.57
N THR A 87 -0.66 21.79 -11.63
CA THR A 87 0.27 22.28 -10.62
C THR A 87 -0.19 21.85 -9.23
N VAL A 88 0.74 21.74 -8.29
CA VAL A 88 0.45 21.24 -6.96
C VAL A 88 0.97 22.17 -5.86
N PHE A 89 0.30 22.24 -4.72
CA PHE A 89 0.89 22.72 -3.47
C PHE A 89 1.13 21.52 -2.56
N VAL A 90 2.37 21.34 -2.07
CA VAL A 90 2.77 20.12 -1.36
C VAL A 90 2.97 20.38 0.12
N ILE A 91 2.29 19.58 0.96
CA ILE A 91 2.66 19.34 2.36
C ILE A 91 3.31 17.97 2.41
N GLY A 92 4.64 17.92 2.48
CA GLY A 92 5.40 16.68 2.43
C GLY A 92 6.90 16.94 2.32
N GLU A 93 7.68 15.88 2.31
CA GLU A 93 9.14 15.92 2.28
C GLU A 93 9.71 15.09 1.12
N GLY A 94 11.02 15.21 0.90
CA GLY A 94 11.88 14.46 0.00
C GLY A 94 11.22 13.67 -1.12
N GLY A 95 10.75 12.46 -0.82
CA GLY A 95 10.26 11.52 -1.83
C GLY A 95 9.12 12.05 -2.69
N ILE A 96 8.10 12.71 -2.09
CA ILE A 96 7.00 13.25 -2.90
C ILE A 96 7.44 14.43 -3.76
N LEU A 97 8.32 15.28 -3.25
CA LEU A 97 8.84 16.42 -4.02
C LEU A 97 9.68 15.93 -5.20
N THR A 98 10.55 14.94 -4.98
CA THR A 98 11.37 14.31 -6.03
C THR A 98 10.49 13.63 -7.08
N ALA A 99 9.50 12.81 -6.66
CA ALA A 99 8.61 12.11 -7.57
C ALA A 99 7.81 13.06 -8.48
N LEU A 100 7.30 14.17 -7.93
CA LEU A 100 6.60 15.20 -8.71
C LEU A 100 7.54 15.92 -9.68
N HIS A 101 8.76 16.26 -9.23
CA HIS A 101 9.76 16.90 -10.08
C HIS A 101 10.14 16.01 -11.29
N GLU A 102 10.38 14.73 -11.08
CA GLU A 102 10.68 13.77 -12.14
C GLU A 102 9.56 13.65 -13.17
N ARG A 103 8.30 13.86 -12.77
CA ARG A 103 7.13 13.90 -13.66
C ARG A 103 6.86 15.29 -14.22
N LYS A 104 7.76 16.28 -13.98
CA LYS A 104 7.64 17.67 -14.43
C LYS A 104 6.37 18.37 -13.92
N ILE A 105 5.87 17.97 -12.75
CA ILE A 105 4.73 18.59 -12.09
C ILE A 105 5.26 19.74 -11.22
N ALA A 106 4.84 20.96 -11.56
CA ALA A 106 5.32 22.15 -10.88
C ALA A 106 4.65 22.37 -9.52
N ASN A 107 5.43 22.78 -8.52
CA ASN A 107 4.92 23.23 -7.23
C ASN A 107 4.50 24.71 -7.33
N ASP A 108 3.21 24.98 -7.24
CA ASP A 108 2.61 26.32 -7.27
C ASP A 108 1.92 26.62 -5.94
N ALA A 109 2.38 27.67 -5.29
CA ALA A 109 1.84 28.07 -3.99
C ALA A 109 0.72 29.11 -4.09
N ILE A 110 0.34 29.57 -5.29
CA ILE A 110 -0.63 30.65 -5.52
C ILE A 110 -1.96 30.13 -6.03
N ARG A 111 -1.94 29.32 -7.09
CA ARG A 111 -3.15 28.73 -7.73
C ARG A 111 -2.90 27.30 -8.16
N PRO A 112 -2.61 26.38 -7.23
CA PRO A 112 -2.41 24.99 -7.58
C PRO A 112 -3.72 24.33 -8.04
N SER A 113 -3.62 23.36 -8.94
CA SER A 113 -4.74 22.49 -9.30
C SER A 113 -5.09 21.51 -8.17
N TYR A 114 -4.06 21.13 -7.39
CA TYR A 114 -4.18 20.20 -6.27
C TYR A 114 -3.36 20.64 -5.06
N VAL A 115 -3.88 20.31 -3.88
CA VAL A 115 -3.10 20.22 -2.65
C VAL A 115 -2.75 18.75 -2.44
N VAL A 116 -1.45 18.43 -2.34
CA VAL A 116 -0.96 17.08 -2.12
C VAL A 116 -0.39 16.98 -0.71
N VAL A 117 -0.95 16.06 0.07
CA VAL A 117 -0.48 15.78 1.43
C VAL A 117 0.30 14.49 1.44
N GLY A 118 1.57 14.56 1.79
CA GLY A 118 2.47 13.43 2.01
C GLY A 118 3.00 13.40 3.44
N GLU A 119 3.92 12.45 3.68
CA GLU A 119 4.63 12.37 4.95
C GLU A 119 5.58 13.57 5.11
N GLY A 120 5.61 14.17 6.31
CA GLY A 120 6.50 15.26 6.64
C GLY A 120 5.91 16.26 7.62
N ALA A 121 6.63 17.36 7.87
CA ALA A 121 6.18 18.40 8.78
C ALA A 121 5.06 19.25 8.18
N ALA A 122 3.90 19.24 8.84
CA ALA A 122 2.75 20.08 8.52
C ALA A 122 2.72 21.32 9.45
N THR A 123 3.46 22.37 9.09
CA THR A 123 3.45 23.62 9.87
C THR A 123 2.11 24.33 9.73
N THR A 124 1.75 25.13 10.74
CA THR A 124 0.52 25.95 10.71
C THR A 124 0.45 26.83 9.46
N GLU A 125 1.58 27.38 9.02
CA GLU A 125 1.67 28.19 7.81
C GLU A 125 1.30 27.37 6.57
N LYS A 126 1.90 26.17 6.40
CA LYS A 126 1.58 25.27 5.29
C LYS A 126 0.11 24.82 5.31
N LEU A 127 -0.42 24.49 6.49
CA LEU A 127 -1.82 24.10 6.65
C LEU A 127 -2.79 25.24 6.28
N THR A 128 -2.53 26.46 6.76
CA THR A 128 -3.34 27.64 6.42
C THR A 128 -3.30 27.89 4.90
N LYS A 129 -2.14 27.79 4.29
CA LYS A 129 -2.00 27.99 2.84
C LYS A 129 -2.73 26.92 2.04
N ALA A 130 -2.60 25.64 2.44
CA ALA A 130 -3.34 24.53 1.84
C ALA A 130 -4.85 24.75 1.92
N HIS A 131 -5.35 25.12 3.10
CA HIS A 131 -6.76 25.44 3.32
C HIS A 131 -7.24 26.50 2.33
N VAL A 132 -6.55 27.62 2.21
CA VAL A 132 -6.89 28.70 1.26
C VAL A 132 -6.86 28.23 -0.19
N CYS A 133 -5.88 27.39 -0.58
CA CYS A 133 -5.83 26.80 -1.92
C CYS A 133 -7.05 25.92 -2.21
N ILE A 134 -7.47 25.09 -1.23
CA ILE A 134 -8.64 24.21 -1.36
C ILE A 134 -9.93 25.03 -1.45
N GLU A 135 -10.10 26.07 -0.63
CA GLU A 135 -11.26 26.98 -0.71
C GLU A 135 -11.34 27.68 -2.09
N ARG A 136 -10.21 27.95 -2.72
CA ARG A 136 -10.11 28.53 -4.08
C ARG A 136 -10.30 27.51 -5.19
N GLY A 137 -10.57 26.24 -4.86
CA GLY A 137 -10.94 25.20 -5.82
C GLY A 137 -9.86 24.14 -6.09
N ALA A 138 -8.71 24.18 -5.42
CA ALA A 138 -7.74 23.10 -5.51
C ALA A 138 -8.34 21.79 -4.96
N ARG A 139 -8.10 20.67 -5.64
CA ARG A 139 -8.55 19.35 -5.20
C ARG A 139 -7.57 18.77 -4.18
N LEU A 140 -8.08 18.08 -3.16
CA LEU A 140 -7.25 17.52 -2.09
C LEU A 140 -6.87 16.06 -2.40
N LEU A 141 -5.56 15.79 -2.43
CA LEU A 141 -4.98 14.45 -2.54
C LEU A 141 -4.14 14.14 -1.31
N ALA A 142 -4.10 12.87 -0.90
CA ALA A 142 -3.18 12.39 0.12
C ALA A 142 -2.43 11.16 -0.40
N THR A 143 -1.15 11.07 -0.10
CA THR A 143 -0.31 9.96 -0.54
C THR A 143 -0.71 8.63 0.10
N ASN A 144 -1.30 8.66 1.31
CA ASN A 144 -1.76 7.47 2.03
C ASN A 144 -2.81 7.85 3.09
N PRO A 145 -3.60 6.88 3.60
CA PRO A 145 -4.60 7.11 4.64
C PRO A 145 -4.06 6.98 6.06
N ASP A 146 -2.76 6.78 6.26
CA ASP A 146 -2.18 6.43 7.54
C ASP A 146 -2.25 7.62 8.51
N ASN A 147 -2.95 7.44 9.63
CA ASN A 147 -3.17 8.51 10.58
C ASN A 147 -1.93 8.82 11.43
N TRP A 148 -1.01 7.88 11.56
CA TRP A 148 0.23 8.04 12.31
C TRP A 148 1.35 7.21 11.68
N CYS A 149 2.58 7.64 11.93
CA CYS A 149 3.79 6.94 11.51
C CYS A 149 4.66 6.69 12.73
N PRO A 150 5.30 5.52 12.86
CA PRO A 150 6.29 5.29 13.90
C PRO A 150 7.53 6.17 13.64
N VAL A 151 8.07 6.74 14.73
CA VAL A 151 9.35 7.47 14.76
C VAL A 151 10.38 6.63 15.51
N SER A 152 9.95 5.98 16.59
CA SER A 152 10.72 5.04 17.41
C SER A 152 9.74 4.10 18.12
N SER A 153 10.25 3.10 18.86
CA SER A 153 9.44 2.11 19.59
C SER A 153 8.38 2.72 20.52
N ASP A 154 8.63 3.92 21.02
CA ASP A 154 7.80 4.63 21.98
C ASP A 154 7.19 5.94 21.44
N LYS A 155 7.49 6.31 20.20
CA LYS A 155 7.06 7.60 19.62
C LYS A 155 6.45 7.43 18.25
N THR A 156 5.32 8.10 18.07
CA THR A 156 4.64 8.25 16.79
C THR A 156 4.53 9.73 16.42
N ARG A 157 4.32 10.01 15.14
CA ARG A 157 3.95 11.33 14.64
C ARG A 157 2.67 11.23 13.81
N PRO A 158 1.90 12.33 13.63
CA PRO A 158 0.82 12.36 12.67
C PRO A 158 1.29 11.98 11.27
N GLY A 159 0.55 11.10 10.60
CA GLY A 159 0.77 10.70 9.21
C GLY A 159 0.08 11.62 8.20
N ALA A 160 0.23 11.28 6.93
CA ALA A 160 -0.43 12.02 5.84
C ALA A 160 -1.96 11.97 5.97
N GLY A 161 -2.52 10.83 6.40
CA GLY A 161 -3.96 10.68 6.63
C GLY A 161 -4.50 11.65 7.67
N ALA A 162 -3.81 11.81 8.82
CA ALA A 162 -4.23 12.77 9.85
C ALA A 162 -4.16 14.22 9.36
N THR A 163 -3.12 14.58 8.61
CA THR A 163 -2.98 15.91 8.01
C THR A 163 -4.07 16.16 6.97
N ALA A 164 -4.39 15.17 6.14
CA ALA A 164 -5.49 15.26 5.18
C ALA A 164 -6.85 15.40 5.89
N ALA A 165 -7.10 14.62 6.95
CA ALA A 165 -8.32 14.70 7.75
C ALA A 165 -8.52 16.08 8.39
N PHE A 166 -7.44 16.74 8.85
CA PHE A 166 -7.49 18.12 9.31
C PHE A 166 -8.00 19.06 8.21
N LEU A 167 -7.46 18.94 6.99
CA LEU A 167 -7.89 19.76 5.85
C LEU A 167 -9.31 19.43 5.40
N GLU A 168 -9.71 18.15 5.41
CA GLU A 168 -11.10 17.74 5.16
C GLU A 168 -12.07 18.40 6.14
N ALA A 169 -11.76 18.34 7.43
CA ALA A 169 -12.60 18.91 8.48
C ALA A 169 -12.70 20.45 8.38
N SER A 170 -11.60 21.13 8.03
CA SER A 170 -11.56 22.59 7.96
C SER A 170 -12.17 23.16 6.68
N THR A 171 -12.15 22.42 5.57
CA THR A 171 -12.62 22.90 4.25
C THR A 171 -13.94 22.27 3.80
N GLY A 172 -14.37 21.18 4.44
CA GLY A 172 -15.52 20.37 3.98
C GLY A 172 -15.26 19.60 2.68
N ARG A 173 -14.02 19.56 2.17
CA ARG A 173 -13.64 18.85 0.95
C ARG A 173 -13.01 17.50 1.27
N ARG A 174 -13.34 16.47 0.51
CA ARG A 174 -12.80 15.13 0.71
C ARG A 174 -11.46 14.95 0.00
N ALA A 175 -10.52 14.29 0.68
CA ALA A 175 -9.27 13.86 0.10
C ALA A 175 -9.45 12.57 -0.73
N TYR A 176 -8.70 12.46 -1.82
CA TYR A 176 -8.52 11.18 -2.50
C TYR A 176 -7.17 10.59 -2.10
N TYR A 177 -7.21 9.42 -1.46
CA TYR A 177 -6.04 8.75 -0.91
C TYR A 177 -5.45 7.80 -1.94
N LEU A 178 -4.18 7.97 -2.30
CA LEU A 178 -3.51 7.24 -3.38
C LEU A 178 -2.64 6.06 -2.91
N GLY A 179 -2.36 5.95 -1.62
CA GLY A 179 -1.65 4.80 -1.03
C GLY A 179 -2.53 3.56 -0.89
N LYS A 180 -1.95 2.44 -0.49
CA LYS A 180 -2.70 1.23 -0.13
C LYS A 180 -3.81 1.59 0.86
N PRO A 181 -5.03 1.06 0.70
CA PRO A 181 -5.48 -0.02 -0.17
C PRO A 181 -5.96 0.44 -1.57
N ASN A 182 -5.61 1.63 -2.04
CA ASN A 182 -6.12 2.19 -3.29
C ASN A 182 -5.83 1.27 -4.50
N GLY A 183 -6.86 0.93 -5.26
CA GLY A 183 -6.78 0.03 -6.41
C GLY A 183 -5.84 0.51 -7.53
N TYR A 184 -5.70 1.84 -7.73
CA TYR A 184 -4.76 2.39 -8.70
C TYR A 184 -3.31 2.04 -8.32
N MET A 185 -2.94 2.11 -7.03
CA MET A 185 -1.61 1.72 -6.57
C MET A 185 -1.31 0.24 -6.85
N PHE A 186 -2.25 -0.66 -6.58
CA PHE A 186 -2.10 -2.09 -6.88
C PHE A 186 -2.03 -2.37 -8.37
N HIS A 187 -2.83 -1.66 -9.18
CA HIS A 187 -2.77 -1.76 -10.64
C HIS A 187 -1.38 -1.37 -11.17
N ARG A 188 -0.86 -0.23 -10.76
CA ARG A 188 0.47 0.26 -11.16
C ARG A 188 1.59 -0.66 -10.66
N ALA A 189 1.50 -1.12 -9.41
CA ALA A 189 2.47 -2.06 -8.85
C ALA A 189 2.53 -3.38 -9.65
N ARG A 190 1.39 -3.90 -10.11
CA ARG A 190 1.34 -5.09 -10.97
C ARG A 190 1.98 -4.84 -12.33
N GLN A 191 1.77 -3.67 -12.94
CA GLN A 191 2.44 -3.31 -14.20
C GLN A 191 3.96 -3.29 -14.00
N LYS A 192 4.46 -2.61 -12.97
CA LYS A 192 5.89 -2.56 -12.64
C LYS A 192 6.47 -3.93 -12.32
N LEU A 193 5.73 -4.79 -11.61
CA LEU A 193 6.15 -6.17 -11.36
C LEU A 193 6.29 -6.96 -12.66
N THR A 194 5.40 -6.75 -13.63
CA THR A 194 5.48 -7.36 -14.97
C THR A 194 6.67 -6.84 -15.76
N GLU A 195 6.99 -5.54 -15.66
CA GLU A 195 8.21 -4.96 -16.27
C GLU A 195 9.47 -5.58 -15.68
N LEU A 196 9.54 -5.74 -14.36
CA LEU A 196 10.66 -6.41 -13.67
C LEU A 196 10.80 -7.88 -14.09
N ALA A 197 9.71 -8.52 -14.48
CA ALA A 197 9.65 -9.88 -14.99
C ALA A 197 9.86 -9.99 -16.51
N LEU A 198 10.45 -8.98 -17.15
CA LEU A 198 10.69 -8.91 -18.60
C LEU A 198 9.40 -9.12 -19.44
N GLY A 199 8.30 -8.54 -19.00
CA GLY A 199 7.00 -8.58 -19.68
C GLY A 199 6.21 -9.88 -19.46
N GLN A 200 6.72 -10.82 -18.67
CA GLN A 200 5.98 -12.07 -18.40
C GLN A 200 4.88 -11.84 -17.35
N PRO A 201 3.64 -12.30 -17.60
CA PRO A 201 2.57 -12.13 -16.62
C PRO A 201 2.85 -12.94 -15.36
N GLN A 202 2.68 -12.30 -14.21
CA GLN A 202 2.88 -12.90 -12.91
C GLN A 202 1.55 -13.16 -12.20
N GLN A 203 1.48 -14.26 -11.44
CA GLN A 203 0.49 -14.38 -10.39
C GLN A 203 0.99 -13.51 -9.22
N GLY A 204 0.34 -12.37 -9.04
CA GLY A 204 0.72 -11.43 -7.98
C GLY A 204 0.31 -11.93 -6.60
N VAL A 205 1.23 -11.85 -5.66
CA VAL A 205 0.99 -12.10 -4.24
C VAL A 205 1.40 -10.86 -3.46
N MET A 206 0.51 -10.30 -2.66
CA MET A 206 0.83 -9.25 -1.71
C MET A 206 1.25 -9.86 -0.38
N ILE A 207 2.40 -9.47 0.14
CA ILE A 207 2.88 -9.81 1.48
C ILE A 207 2.84 -8.53 2.31
N GLY A 208 2.06 -8.53 3.38
CA GLY A 208 1.89 -7.37 4.26
C GLY A 208 1.55 -7.76 5.67
N ASP A 209 1.59 -6.80 6.58
CA ASP A 209 1.30 -6.98 7.99
C ASP A 209 -0.01 -6.32 8.44
N THR A 210 -0.65 -5.56 7.56
CA THR A 210 -1.83 -4.74 7.90
C THR A 210 -3.06 -5.17 7.08
N MET A 211 -4.12 -5.56 7.81
CA MET A 211 -5.37 -6.01 7.19
C MET A 211 -6.02 -4.92 6.33
N GLU A 212 -6.05 -3.68 6.80
CA GLU A 212 -6.80 -2.58 6.17
C GLU A 212 -6.11 -1.98 4.94
N THR A 213 -4.82 -2.15 4.79
CA THR A 213 -4.05 -1.62 3.65
C THR A 213 -3.60 -2.72 2.69
N ASP A 214 -2.84 -3.70 3.19
CA ASP A 214 -2.20 -4.72 2.36
C ASP A 214 -3.19 -5.80 1.94
N ILE A 215 -3.87 -6.40 2.94
CA ILE A 215 -4.75 -7.53 2.70
C ILE A 215 -6.02 -7.09 1.99
N ARG A 216 -6.62 -5.98 2.44
CA ARG A 216 -7.78 -5.38 1.77
C ARG A 216 -7.46 -4.99 0.34
N GLY A 217 -6.37 -4.27 0.12
CA GLY A 217 -6.00 -3.82 -1.21
C GLY A 217 -5.71 -4.99 -2.15
N ALA A 218 -5.05 -6.04 -1.67
CA ALA A 218 -4.85 -7.27 -2.44
C ALA A 218 -6.18 -7.97 -2.77
N PHE A 219 -7.08 -8.10 -1.78
CA PHE A 219 -8.40 -8.68 -1.96
C PHE A 219 -9.21 -7.93 -3.03
N GLU A 220 -9.30 -6.60 -2.93
CA GLU A 220 -10.00 -5.74 -3.87
C GLU A 220 -9.35 -5.76 -5.28
N ALA A 221 -8.02 -5.95 -5.37
CA ALA A 221 -7.28 -6.08 -6.63
C ALA A 221 -7.29 -7.51 -7.23
N GLY A 222 -7.96 -8.48 -6.59
CA GLY A 222 -8.00 -9.88 -7.04
C GLY A 222 -6.64 -10.60 -6.95
N LEU A 223 -5.79 -10.20 -6.00
CA LEU A 223 -4.51 -10.81 -5.72
C LEU A 223 -4.60 -11.80 -4.56
N GLN A 224 -3.69 -12.76 -4.53
CA GLN A 224 -3.42 -13.50 -3.30
C GLN A 224 -2.76 -12.58 -2.28
N SER A 225 -3.02 -12.83 -0.97
CA SER A 225 -2.43 -12.06 0.11
C SER A 225 -1.89 -12.96 1.21
N PHE A 226 -0.66 -12.69 1.64
CA PHE A 226 -0.01 -13.36 2.75
C PHE A 226 0.16 -12.34 3.88
N LEU A 227 -0.55 -12.58 4.98
CA LEU A 227 -0.40 -11.79 6.19
C LEU A 227 0.78 -12.31 7.00
N VAL A 228 1.70 -11.42 7.38
CA VAL A 228 2.76 -11.72 8.34
C VAL A 228 2.41 -11.15 9.71
N LEU A 229 2.63 -11.92 10.77
CA LEU A 229 2.34 -11.53 12.15
C LEU A 229 3.52 -10.79 12.81
N SER A 230 4.57 -10.51 12.05
CA SER A 230 5.73 -9.73 12.53
C SER A 230 5.46 -8.23 12.64
N GLY A 231 4.31 -7.76 12.19
CA GLY A 231 3.95 -6.33 12.15
C GLY A 231 2.78 -5.94 13.04
N SER A 232 1.83 -5.21 12.47
CA SER A 232 0.74 -4.52 13.19
C SER A 232 -0.43 -5.42 13.55
N THR A 233 -0.79 -6.37 12.66
CA THR A 233 -1.95 -7.25 12.86
C THR A 233 -1.59 -8.44 13.73
N ARG A 234 -2.43 -8.73 14.73
CA ARG A 234 -2.38 -9.94 15.56
C ARG A 234 -3.41 -10.94 15.09
N LEU A 235 -3.15 -12.24 15.33
CA LEU A 235 -3.99 -13.33 14.86
C LEU A 235 -5.46 -13.22 15.34
N GLU A 236 -5.66 -12.80 16.58
CA GLU A 236 -6.99 -12.62 17.19
C GLU A 236 -7.83 -11.53 16.52
N MET A 237 -7.20 -10.57 15.83
CA MET A 237 -7.91 -9.49 15.14
C MET A 237 -8.56 -9.94 13.83
N LEU A 238 -8.19 -11.12 13.28
CA LEU A 238 -8.70 -11.59 11.99
C LEU A 238 -10.21 -11.81 11.98
N GLY A 239 -10.79 -12.14 13.14
CA GLY A 239 -12.23 -12.35 13.28
C GLY A 239 -13.09 -11.10 13.04
N ASP A 240 -12.47 -9.91 13.13
CA ASP A 240 -13.15 -8.62 12.95
C ASP A 240 -13.33 -8.24 11.46
N TYR A 241 -12.65 -8.94 10.54
CA TYR A 241 -12.64 -8.62 9.12
C TYR A 241 -13.49 -9.57 8.27
N VAL A 242 -14.28 -9.01 7.35
CA VAL A 242 -15.12 -9.78 6.41
C VAL A 242 -14.32 -10.39 5.25
N TYR A 243 -13.08 -9.96 5.04
CA TYR A 243 -12.10 -10.52 4.10
C TYR A 243 -10.97 -11.16 4.87
N GLN A 244 -10.36 -12.19 4.27
CA GLN A 244 -9.32 -12.96 4.93
C GLN A 244 -8.07 -13.05 4.04
N PRO A 245 -6.86 -13.11 4.62
CA PRO A 245 -5.66 -13.38 3.86
C PRO A 245 -5.68 -14.80 3.28
N THR A 246 -5.05 -15.01 2.14
CA THR A 246 -4.88 -16.34 1.54
C THR A 246 -4.02 -17.24 2.45
N ARG A 247 -3.03 -16.67 3.14
CA ARG A 247 -2.16 -17.36 4.10
C ARG A 247 -1.80 -16.42 5.25
N VAL A 248 -1.57 -17.00 6.42
CA VAL A 248 -1.03 -16.32 7.61
C VAL A 248 0.32 -16.94 7.95
N LEU A 249 1.34 -16.10 8.12
CA LEU A 249 2.73 -16.47 8.35
C LEU A 249 3.22 -15.80 9.63
N GLN A 250 4.21 -16.37 10.31
CA GLN A 250 4.84 -15.67 11.43
C GLN A 250 5.68 -14.49 10.94
N SER A 251 6.44 -14.70 9.87
CA SER A 251 7.21 -13.66 9.16
C SER A 251 7.54 -14.12 7.75
N VAL A 252 8.22 -13.28 6.96
CA VAL A 252 8.74 -13.65 5.63
C VAL A 252 9.75 -14.78 5.66
N ALA A 253 10.35 -15.09 6.83
CA ALA A 253 11.25 -16.23 6.99
C ALA A 253 10.60 -17.56 6.62
N ASP A 254 9.28 -17.69 6.83
CA ASP A 254 8.53 -18.89 6.53
C ASP A 254 8.50 -19.21 5.01
N LEU A 255 8.74 -18.22 4.16
CA LEU A 255 8.76 -18.36 2.70
C LEU A 255 10.13 -18.74 2.12
N VAL A 256 11.21 -18.64 2.90
CA VAL A 256 12.58 -18.83 2.40
C VAL A 256 12.79 -20.20 1.76
N ALA A 257 12.35 -21.26 2.44
CA ALA A 257 12.49 -22.63 1.94
C ALA A 257 11.64 -22.86 0.68
N GLU A 258 10.43 -22.33 0.65
CA GLU A 258 9.52 -22.43 -0.49
C GLU A 258 10.09 -21.75 -1.73
N ILE A 259 10.64 -20.54 -1.58
CA ILE A 259 11.26 -19.81 -2.69
C ILE A 259 12.50 -20.56 -3.21
N LYS A 260 13.37 -21.06 -2.31
CA LYS A 260 14.58 -21.80 -2.70
C LYS A 260 14.28 -23.09 -3.43
N THR A 261 13.23 -23.80 -3.06
CA THR A 261 12.89 -25.12 -3.63
C THR A 261 11.86 -25.05 -4.75
N GLY A 262 11.13 -23.95 -4.89
CA GLY A 262 9.99 -23.81 -5.79
C GLY A 262 8.79 -24.70 -5.42
N LYS A 263 8.77 -25.26 -4.20
CA LYS A 263 7.70 -26.12 -3.70
C LYS A 263 7.05 -25.50 -2.47
N PRO A 264 5.70 -25.46 -2.38
CA PRO A 264 5.02 -25.05 -1.15
C PRO A 264 5.51 -25.88 0.04
N SER A 265 5.69 -25.24 1.20
CA SER A 265 6.08 -25.99 2.39
C SER A 265 4.84 -26.69 2.98
N ASP A 266 4.93 -28.00 3.22
CA ASP A 266 3.85 -28.78 3.85
C ASP A 266 3.46 -28.30 5.26
N ARG A 267 4.31 -27.48 5.90
CA ARG A 267 4.08 -26.93 7.24
C ARG A 267 2.93 -25.90 7.30
N MET A 268 2.49 -25.35 6.18
CA MET A 268 1.50 -24.27 6.11
C MET A 268 0.07 -24.73 5.77
N ASN A 269 -0.10 -26.01 5.42
CA ASN A 269 -1.41 -26.66 5.26
C ASN A 269 -1.82 -27.45 6.50
N SER A 270 -1.24 -27.16 7.67
CA SER A 270 -1.56 -27.91 8.89
C SER A 270 -3.01 -27.63 9.31
N PRO A 271 -3.83 -28.67 9.48
CA PRO A 271 -5.22 -28.55 9.96
C PRO A 271 -5.35 -27.77 11.28
N ALA A 272 -4.32 -27.78 12.13
CA ALA A 272 -4.27 -27.05 13.39
C ALA A 272 -4.36 -25.52 13.25
N PHE A 273 -3.99 -24.96 12.10
CA PHE A 273 -4.13 -23.53 11.80
C PHE A 273 -5.52 -23.20 11.22
N ALA A 274 -6.07 -24.12 10.41
CA ALA A 274 -7.43 -23.99 9.85
C ALA A 274 -8.52 -24.15 10.92
N GLU A 275 -8.31 -24.99 11.93
CA GLU A 275 -9.27 -25.25 13.01
C GLU A 275 -9.35 -24.13 14.06
N ARG A 276 -8.31 -23.28 14.21
CA ARG A 276 -8.33 -22.15 15.15
C ARG A 276 -8.94 -20.88 14.58
N THR A 277 -9.19 -20.81 13.28
CA THR A 277 -9.57 -19.56 12.61
C THR A 277 -11.04 -19.40 12.27
N LEU A 278 -11.92 -20.40 12.46
CA LEU A 278 -13.34 -20.19 12.17
C LEU A 278 -14.24 -21.05 13.09
N PRO A 279 -15.13 -20.46 13.89
CA PRO A 279 -16.37 -21.09 14.26
C PRO A 279 -17.35 -20.97 13.08
N GLY A 280 -17.43 -22.02 12.26
CA GLY A 280 -18.55 -22.30 11.36
C GLY A 280 -18.62 -21.48 10.07
N GLY A 281 -18.07 -21.97 8.97
CA GLY A 281 -18.39 -21.49 7.63
C GLY A 281 -17.70 -22.30 6.53
N ARG A 282 -18.33 -23.35 6.03
CA ARG A 282 -17.89 -24.00 4.78
C ARG A 282 -18.23 -23.09 3.61
N PHE A 283 -17.22 -22.47 2.98
CA PHE A 283 -17.39 -21.94 1.64
C PHE A 283 -17.12 -23.04 0.62
N GLY A 284 -18.20 -23.63 0.09
CA GLY A 284 -18.14 -24.54 -1.05
C GLY A 284 -17.70 -23.79 -2.31
N GLN A 285 -16.82 -24.42 -3.07
CA GLN A 285 -16.54 -24.05 -4.46
C GLN A 285 -17.87 -24.02 -5.23
N ARG A 286 -18.31 -22.84 -5.65
CA ARG A 286 -19.32 -22.68 -6.70
C ARG A 286 -18.69 -21.92 -7.86
N HIS A 287 -18.88 -22.53 -9.04
CA HIS A 287 -18.49 -22.02 -10.34
C HIS A 287 -18.97 -20.57 -10.56
N GLN A 288 -18.06 -19.79 -11.16
CA GLN A 288 -18.33 -18.48 -11.76
C GLN A 288 -19.29 -18.65 -12.95
N THR A 289 -20.58 -18.46 -12.73
CA THR A 289 -21.57 -18.00 -13.73
C THR A 289 -22.79 -17.51 -12.94
N ASP A 290 -23.30 -16.34 -13.36
CA ASP A 290 -24.56 -15.71 -12.93
C ASP A 290 -24.55 -14.83 -11.67
N VAL A 291 -24.07 -13.59 -11.83
CA VAL A 291 -24.59 -12.43 -11.08
C VAL A 291 -24.67 -11.22 -11.99
N PHE A 292 -25.69 -11.17 -12.85
CA PHE A 292 -26.28 -9.91 -13.32
C PHE A 292 -27.80 -10.09 -13.40
N ALA A 293 -28.45 -9.92 -12.24
CA ALA A 293 -29.89 -9.71 -12.20
C ALA A 293 -30.16 -8.33 -11.61
N LEU A 294 -30.63 -7.45 -12.47
CA LEU A 294 -30.99 -6.07 -12.22
C LEU A 294 -32.06 -5.95 -11.14
N HIS A 295 -31.77 -5.23 -10.06
CA HIS A 295 -32.75 -4.76 -9.07
C HIS A 295 -33.57 -3.64 -9.68
N LYS A 296 -34.86 -3.87 -9.92
CA LYS A 296 -35.85 -2.82 -10.23
C LYS A 296 -36.11 -1.98 -8.98
N PRO A 297 -36.18 -0.64 -9.09
CA PRO A 297 -36.49 0.23 -7.96
C PRO A 297 -37.97 0.09 -7.55
N ARG A 298 -38.23 0.07 -6.25
CA ARG A 298 -39.59 0.13 -5.68
C ARG A 298 -40.18 1.53 -5.85
N PRO A 299 -41.50 1.65 -6.17
CA PRO A 299 -42.15 2.93 -6.28
C PRO A 299 -42.33 3.62 -4.90
N ARG A 300 -42.17 4.94 -4.88
CA ARG A 300 -42.41 5.78 -3.70
C ARG A 300 -43.91 5.85 -3.39
N PRO A 301 -44.32 5.87 -2.09
CA PRO A 301 -45.71 6.13 -1.76
C PRO A 301 -46.08 7.59 -2.02
N ALA A 302 -47.31 7.81 -2.51
CA ALA A 302 -47.88 9.10 -2.81
C ALA A 302 -48.11 9.91 -1.53
N MET A 303 -47.69 11.20 -1.55
CA MET A 303 -48.12 12.17 -0.53
C MET A 303 -49.56 12.57 -0.84
N THR A 304 -50.47 12.30 0.07
CA THR A 304 -51.79 12.92 0.12
C THR A 304 -51.69 14.28 0.80
N LYS A 305 -52.41 15.22 0.24
CA LYS A 305 -52.56 16.63 0.63
C LYS A 305 -53.04 16.79 2.09
#